data_15fefed76ce7ce186a54e69d43738bdf
#
_entry.id   15fefed76ce7ce186a54e69d43738bdf
#
_cell.length_a   1.000
_cell.length_b   1.000
_cell.length_c   1.000
_cell.angle_alpha   90.00
_cell.angle_beta   90.00
_cell.angle_gamma   90.00
#
_symmetry.space_group_name_H-M   'P 1'
#
loop_
_entity.id
_entity.type
_entity.pdbx_description
1 polymer ?
#
loop_
_entity_poly.entity_id
_entity_poly.type
_entity_poly.pdbx_seq_one_letter_code
_entity_poly.pdbx_strand_id
1 'polypeptide(L)'
;MEREKDEAYIQESQKRDGFKDEQYFIIPTESFKEYLKHPLVKAMYLTDIGFFPKAYHHYREREEGTEEYILLYCTEGEGYIHIGNKKYHLHPQEVFCIPRNQKHKYYASEKNPWSIFWVHFKGENTGYYPLEEYQIIQM
;
A
#
# COMPACT_ATOMS: atom_id res chain seq x y z
N MET A 1 -28.77 2.92 -1.37
CA MET A 1 -28.83 4.24 -2.00
C MET A 1 -27.64 5.15 -1.66
N GLU A 2 -27.25 5.26 -0.41
CA GLU A 2 -26.02 5.98 -0.08
C GLU A 2 -24.76 5.30 -0.63
N ARG A 3 -24.74 3.96 -0.68
CA ARG A 3 -23.62 3.20 -1.25
C ARG A 3 -23.36 3.47 -2.73
N GLU A 4 -24.41 3.59 -3.55
CA GLU A 4 -24.27 3.84 -4.99
C GLU A 4 -23.73 5.24 -5.28
N LYS A 5 -24.10 6.23 -4.46
CA LYS A 5 -23.58 7.60 -4.58
C LYS A 5 -22.12 7.69 -4.14
N ASP A 6 -21.75 6.95 -3.10
CA ASP A 6 -20.38 6.91 -2.61
C ASP A 6 -19.45 6.20 -3.60
N GLU A 7 -19.90 5.10 -4.20
CA GLU A 7 -19.13 4.38 -5.21
C GLU A 7 -18.96 5.19 -6.49
N ALA A 8 -20.03 5.90 -6.93
CA ALA A 8 -19.95 6.76 -8.10
C ALA A 8 -19.02 7.95 -7.87
N TYR A 9 -19.06 8.56 -6.68
CA TYR A 9 -18.18 9.66 -6.30
C TYR A 9 -16.71 9.19 -6.26
N ILE A 10 -16.45 8.02 -5.69
CA ILE A 10 -15.12 7.41 -5.65
C ILE A 10 -14.60 7.17 -7.06
N GLN A 11 -15.43 6.69 -7.99
CA GLN A 11 -15.03 6.42 -9.36
C GLN A 11 -14.64 7.69 -10.14
N GLU A 12 -15.33 8.80 -9.92
CA GLU A 12 -15.08 10.06 -10.63
C GLU A 12 -13.86 10.82 -10.08
N SER A 13 -13.61 10.74 -8.77
CA SER A 13 -12.58 11.52 -8.11
C SER A 13 -11.38 10.72 -7.60
N GLN A 14 -11.42 9.39 -7.73
CA GLN A 14 -10.36 8.52 -7.24
C GLN A 14 -9.04 8.74 -7.98
N LYS A 15 -7.93 8.72 -7.25
CA LYS A 15 -6.59 8.78 -7.83
C LYS A 15 -5.60 7.95 -7.03
N ARG A 16 -4.60 7.41 -7.71
CA ARG A 16 -3.56 6.58 -7.10
C ARG A 16 -2.31 7.35 -6.69
N ASP A 17 -2.12 8.56 -7.23
CA ASP A 17 -1.00 9.45 -6.94
C ASP A 17 -1.37 10.88 -7.33
N GLY A 18 -0.43 11.82 -7.27
CA GLY A 18 -0.67 13.21 -7.63
C GLY A 18 -1.20 14.06 -6.46
N PHE A 19 -0.86 13.71 -5.22
CA PHE A 19 -1.26 14.46 -4.03
C PHE A 19 -0.33 15.63 -3.78
N LYS A 20 -0.86 16.70 -3.20
CA LYS A 20 -0.04 17.86 -2.82
C LYS A 20 1.04 17.43 -1.83
N ASP A 21 2.27 17.86 -2.08
CA ASP A 21 3.45 17.57 -1.26
C ASP A 21 3.81 16.07 -1.19
N GLU A 22 3.34 15.27 -2.14
CA GLU A 22 3.73 13.87 -2.21
C GLU A 22 5.21 13.71 -2.52
N GLN A 23 5.78 12.65 -1.98
CA GLN A 23 7.14 12.22 -2.29
C GLN A 23 7.13 10.74 -2.56
N TYR A 24 7.64 10.31 -3.71
CA TYR A 24 7.83 8.88 -3.93
C TYR A 24 8.95 8.62 -4.91
N PHE A 25 9.54 7.45 -4.80
CA PHE A 25 10.61 6.99 -5.64
C PHE A 25 10.31 5.56 -6.10
N ILE A 26 10.35 5.37 -7.41
CA ILE A 26 10.32 4.04 -8.02
C ILE A 26 11.77 3.72 -8.37
N ILE A 27 12.31 2.67 -7.77
CA ILE A 27 13.71 2.29 -8.01
C ILE A 27 13.77 1.51 -9.32
N PRO A 28 14.42 2.03 -10.37
CA PRO A 28 14.52 1.32 -11.65
C PRO A 28 15.23 -0.02 -11.47
N THR A 29 14.70 -1.06 -12.09
CA THR A 29 15.29 -2.41 -12.03
C THR A 29 16.77 -2.42 -12.39
N GLU A 30 17.16 -1.61 -13.36
CA GLU A 30 18.54 -1.49 -13.80
C GLU A 30 19.47 -1.00 -12.67
N SER A 31 18.97 -0.17 -11.76
CA SER A 31 19.76 0.40 -10.67
C SER A 31 20.22 -0.63 -9.64
N PHE A 32 19.45 -1.70 -9.41
CA PHE A 32 19.78 -2.70 -8.41
C PHE A 32 20.08 -4.08 -8.96
N LYS A 33 20.05 -4.26 -10.27
CA LYS A 33 20.25 -5.54 -10.94
C LYS A 33 21.55 -6.24 -10.54
N GLU A 34 22.65 -5.49 -10.44
CA GLU A 34 23.93 -6.04 -10.00
C GLU A 34 23.94 -6.40 -8.52
N TYR A 35 23.26 -5.59 -7.70
CA TYR A 35 23.19 -5.81 -6.26
C TYR A 35 22.36 -7.04 -5.89
N LEU A 36 21.47 -7.52 -6.77
CA LEU A 36 20.69 -8.73 -6.55
C LEU A 36 21.53 -9.99 -6.46
N LYS A 37 22.80 -9.92 -6.81
CA LYS A 37 23.75 -11.01 -6.61
C LYS A 37 24.23 -11.09 -5.16
N HIS A 38 24.08 -10.02 -4.39
CA HIS A 38 24.47 -9.98 -3.00
C HIS A 38 23.41 -10.69 -2.13
N PRO A 39 23.81 -11.66 -1.28
CA PRO A 39 22.83 -12.47 -0.52
C PRO A 39 21.85 -11.68 0.33
N LEU A 40 22.30 -10.59 0.96
CA LEU A 40 21.43 -9.77 1.82
C LEU A 40 20.43 -8.95 0.99
N VAL A 41 20.85 -8.40 -0.12
CA VAL A 41 19.96 -7.62 -1.00
C VAL A 41 18.94 -8.54 -1.64
N LYS A 42 19.38 -9.67 -2.16
CA LYS A 42 18.53 -10.68 -2.78
C LYS A 42 17.47 -11.24 -1.83
N ALA A 43 17.79 -11.29 -0.53
CA ALA A 43 16.87 -11.77 0.50
C ALA A 43 15.65 -10.87 0.65
N MET A 44 15.86 -9.57 0.66
CA MET A 44 14.78 -8.56 0.77
C MET A 44 15.27 -7.21 0.26
N TYR A 45 14.51 -6.59 -0.64
CA TYR A 45 14.86 -5.29 -1.18
C TYR A 45 13.62 -4.48 -1.54
N LEU A 46 13.75 -3.16 -1.46
CA LEU A 46 12.69 -2.22 -1.80
C LEU A 46 12.65 -2.00 -3.31
N THR A 47 11.44 -1.89 -3.86
CA THR A 47 11.23 -1.49 -5.25
C THR A 47 10.68 -0.08 -5.37
N ASP A 48 9.85 0.31 -4.41
CA ASP A 48 9.18 1.62 -4.40
C ASP A 48 9.04 2.07 -2.96
N ILE A 49 9.10 3.38 -2.75
CA ILE A 49 8.87 3.98 -1.43
C ILE A 49 8.27 5.37 -1.62
N GLY A 50 7.32 5.73 -0.76
CA GLY A 50 6.73 7.05 -0.84
C GLY A 50 5.97 7.48 0.39
N PHE A 51 5.58 8.75 0.37
CA PHE A 51 4.75 9.38 1.38
C PHE A 51 3.69 10.25 0.70
N PHE A 52 2.44 9.99 1.03
CA PHE A 52 1.29 10.73 0.54
C PHE A 52 0.62 11.46 1.71
N PRO A 53 0.88 12.76 1.90
CA PRO A 53 0.21 13.52 2.95
C PRO A 53 -1.23 13.87 2.57
N LYS A 54 -2.16 13.67 3.50
CA LYS A 54 -3.59 13.99 3.32
C LYS A 54 -4.09 13.60 1.93
N ALA A 55 -4.06 12.32 1.65
CA ALA A 55 -4.29 11.77 0.32
C ALA A 55 -5.78 11.76 -0.04
N TYR A 56 -6.36 12.92 -0.29
CA TYR A 56 -7.75 13.06 -0.72
C TYR A 56 -8.01 12.25 -1.98
N HIS A 57 -9.07 11.43 -1.97
CA HIS A 57 -9.49 10.61 -3.10
C HIS A 57 -8.50 9.51 -3.48
N HIS A 58 -7.55 9.20 -2.60
CA HIS A 58 -6.61 8.11 -2.84
C HIS A 58 -7.37 6.78 -2.97
N TYR A 59 -7.15 6.10 -4.08
CA TYR A 59 -7.76 4.81 -4.38
C TYR A 59 -6.83 4.00 -5.26
N ARG A 60 -6.59 2.77 -4.87
CA ARG A 60 -5.78 1.85 -5.67
C ARG A 60 -6.40 0.47 -5.64
N GLU A 61 -6.60 -0.11 -6.81
CA GLU A 61 -7.12 -1.46 -6.96
C GLU A 61 -6.21 -2.26 -7.89
N ARG A 62 -5.94 -3.49 -7.51
CA ARG A 62 -5.17 -4.43 -8.33
C ARG A 62 -5.91 -5.77 -8.34
N GLU A 63 -6.59 -6.05 -9.45
CA GLU A 63 -7.41 -7.25 -9.63
C GLU A 63 -6.62 -8.55 -9.46
N GLU A 64 -5.36 -8.56 -9.86
CA GLU A 64 -4.48 -9.72 -9.78
C GLU A 64 -3.39 -9.57 -8.72
N GLY A 65 -3.47 -8.49 -7.92
CA GLY A 65 -2.42 -8.18 -6.97
C GLY A 65 -1.17 -7.65 -7.64
N THR A 66 -0.06 -7.76 -6.95
CA THR A 66 1.26 -7.39 -7.46
C THR A 66 2.30 -8.38 -6.95
N GLU A 67 3.44 -8.47 -7.61
CA GLU A 67 4.52 -9.36 -7.20
C GLU A 67 5.21 -8.92 -5.92
N GLU A 68 5.06 -7.65 -5.55
CA GLU A 68 5.63 -7.10 -4.33
C GLU A 68 4.66 -7.23 -3.15
N TYR A 69 5.22 -7.28 -1.94
CA TYR A 69 4.48 -6.98 -0.73
C TYR A 69 4.37 -5.46 -0.61
N ILE A 70 3.26 -4.98 -0.06
CA ILE A 70 3.02 -3.56 0.16
C ILE A 70 2.83 -3.31 1.65
N LEU A 71 3.67 -2.45 2.22
CA LEU A 71 3.53 -2.02 3.60
C LEU A 71 2.96 -0.62 3.62
N LEU A 72 1.86 -0.42 4.35
CA LEU A 72 1.21 0.87 4.52
C LEU A 72 1.32 1.28 5.99
N TYR A 73 1.86 2.47 6.25
CA TYR A 73 1.92 3.04 7.59
C TYR A 73 1.14 4.34 7.62
N CYS A 74 0.06 4.37 8.40
CA CYS A 74 -0.80 5.54 8.56
C CYS A 74 -0.28 6.44 9.68
N THR A 75 -0.02 7.71 9.38
CA THR A 75 0.42 8.69 10.38
C THR A 75 -0.73 9.55 10.88
N GLU A 76 -1.67 9.89 10.02
CA GLU A 76 -2.84 10.72 10.31
C GLU A 76 -4.02 10.23 9.48
N GLY A 77 -5.23 10.61 9.90
CA GLY A 77 -6.43 10.23 9.17
C GLY A 77 -6.69 8.74 9.20
N GLU A 78 -7.41 8.25 8.22
CA GLU A 78 -7.79 6.84 8.17
C GLU A 78 -8.10 6.40 6.74
N GLY A 79 -8.14 5.09 6.55
CA GLY A 79 -8.49 4.50 5.28
C GLY A 79 -8.85 3.04 5.42
N TYR A 80 -9.10 2.39 4.29
CA TYR A 80 -9.63 1.04 4.25
C TYR A 80 -8.84 0.18 3.28
N ILE A 81 -8.67 -1.09 3.64
CA ILE A 81 -8.01 -2.08 2.79
C ILE A 81 -8.93 -3.29 2.66
N HIS A 82 -9.12 -3.76 1.43
CA HIS A 82 -9.89 -4.97 1.15
C HIS A 82 -8.96 -6.03 0.56
N ILE A 83 -8.97 -7.21 1.15
CA ILE A 83 -8.27 -8.37 0.63
C ILE A 83 -9.26 -9.53 0.63
N GLY A 84 -9.57 -10.06 -0.56
CA GLY A 84 -10.62 -11.06 -0.69
C GLY A 84 -11.95 -10.51 -0.18
N ASN A 85 -12.58 -11.19 0.76
CA ASN A 85 -13.86 -10.80 1.36
C ASN A 85 -13.69 -10.04 2.69
N LYS A 86 -12.47 -9.72 3.07
CA LYS A 86 -12.18 -9.03 4.33
C LYS A 86 -11.91 -7.55 4.11
N LYS A 87 -12.48 -6.73 4.98
CA LYS A 87 -12.25 -5.29 5.00
C LYS A 87 -11.55 -4.91 6.31
N TYR A 88 -10.48 -4.15 6.17
CA TYR A 88 -9.70 -3.66 7.30
C TYR A 88 -9.76 -2.14 7.34
N HIS A 89 -9.86 -1.57 8.53
CA HIS A 89 -9.86 -0.14 8.76
C HIS A 89 -8.53 0.27 9.38
N LEU A 90 -7.75 1.07 8.68
CA LEU A 90 -6.43 1.51 9.12
C LEU A 90 -6.52 2.88 9.77
N HIS A 91 -6.02 2.96 11.01
CA HIS A 91 -6.02 4.16 11.85
C HIS A 91 -4.59 4.70 12.02
N PRO A 92 -4.44 5.93 12.57
CA PRO A 92 -3.11 6.46 12.84
C PRO A 92 -2.26 5.54 13.71
N GLN A 93 -1.00 5.44 13.38
CA GLN A 93 0.01 4.61 14.06
C GLN A 93 -0.22 3.11 13.89
N GLU A 94 -0.94 2.74 12.84
CA GLU A 94 -1.10 1.35 12.45
C GLU A 94 -0.36 1.06 11.15
N VAL A 95 0.18 -0.14 11.05
CA VAL A 95 0.87 -0.65 9.87
C VAL A 95 0.06 -1.82 9.31
N PHE A 96 -0.09 -1.86 8.00
CA PHE A 96 -0.75 -2.95 7.31
C PHE A 96 0.16 -3.51 6.21
N CYS A 97 0.31 -4.83 6.18
CA CYS A 97 1.04 -5.49 5.11
C CYS A 97 0.07 -6.20 4.15
N ILE A 98 0.08 -5.80 2.89
CA ILE A 98 -0.70 -6.43 1.84
C ILE A 98 0.14 -7.55 1.22
N PRO A 99 -0.33 -8.82 1.25
CA PRO A 99 0.42 -9.93 0.67
C PRO A 99 0.55 -9.81 -0.85
N ARG A 100 1.62 -10.36 -1.39
CA ARG A 100 1.83 -10.41 -2.83
C ARG A 100 0.81 -11.34 -3.51
N ASN A 101 0.57 -11.08 -4.80
CA ASN A 101 -0.22 -11.95 -5.69
C ASN A 101 -1.67 -12.18 -5.22
N GLN A 102 -2.22 -11.27 -4.44
CA GLN A 102 -3.61 -11.34 -4.00
C GLN A 102 -4.36 -10.10 -4.45
N LYS A 103 -5.57 -10.32 -4.96
CA LYS A 103 -6.47 -9.22 -5.30
C LYS A 103 -6.70 -8.34 -4.08
N HIS A 104 -6.53 -7.04 -4.25
CA HIS A 104 -6.74 -6.09 -3.18
C HIS A 104 -7.15 -4.72 -3.69
N LYS A 105 -7.70 -3.93 -2.81
CA LYS A 105 -7.89 -2.51 -3.01
C LYS A 105 -7.74 -1.77 -1.71
N TYR A 106 -7.32 -0.52 -1.77
CA TYR A 106 -7.25 0.34 -0.60
C TYR A 106 -7.56 1.78 -1.00
N TYR A 107 -8.11 2.53 -0.05
CA TYR A 107 -8.51 3.91 -0.29
C TYR A 107 -8.55 4.71 1.00
N ALA A 108 -8.32 6.01 0.88
CA ALA A 108 -8.44 6.94 1.99
C ALA A 108 -9.90 7.17 2.36
N SER A 109 -10.16 7.44 3.64
CA SER A 109 -11.46 7.93 4.07
C SER A 109 -11.79 9.23 3.37
N GLU A 110 -13.02 9.40 2.94
CA GLU A 110 -13.47 10.61 2.29
C GLU A 110 -13.48 11.81 3.23
N LYS A 111 -13.90 11.60 4.47
CA LYS A 111 -14.03 12.67 5.47
C LYS A 111 -12.72 12.97 6.20
N ASN A 112 -11.86 11.99 6.33
CA ASN A 112 -10.64 12.09 7.10
C ASN A 112 -9.52 11.31 6.40
N PRO A 113 -9.07 11.77 5.23
CA PRO A 113 -8.13 11.02 4.40
C PRO A 113 -6.79 10.82 5.10
N TRP A 114 -6.23 9.64 4.91
CA TRP A 114 -4.98 9.29 5.53
C TRP A 114 -3.79 10.03 4.95
N SER A 115 -2.78 10.20 5.81
CA SER A 115 -1.40 10.45 5.41
C SER A 115 -0.66 9.16 5.60
N ILE A 116 -0.09 8.61 4.54
CA ILE A 116 0.55 7.30 4.61
C ILE A 116 1.97 7.30 4.04
N PHE A 117 2.86 6.59 4.73
CA PHE A 117 4.07 6.06 4.12
C PHE A 117 3.74 4.72 3.51
N TRP A 118 4.32 4.43 2.36
CA TRP A 118 4.13 3.15 1.72
C TRP A 118 5.46 2.65 1.15
N VAL A 119 5.61 1.34 1.17
CA VAL A 119 6.82 0.66 0.71
C VAL A 119 6.39 -0.58 -0.06
N HIS A 120 6.96 -0.77 -1.26
CA HIS A 120 6.86 -2.03 -1.98
C HIS A 120 8.19 -2.75 -1.85
N PHE A 121 8.14 -4.03 -1.54
CA PHE A 121 9.36 -4.83 -1.37
C PHE A 121 9.14 -6.26 -1.84
N LYS A 122 10.23 -6.89 -2.20
CA LYS A 122 10.26 -8.31 -2.55
C LYS A 122 11.61 -8.91 -2.22
N GLY A 123 11.76 -10.22 -2.41
CA GLY A 123 12.99 -10.93 -2.11
C GLY A 123 12.75 -12.41 -1.93
N GLU A 124 13.81 -13.19 -1.94
CA GLU A 124 13.72 -14.66 -1.84
C GLU A 124 13.31 -15.15 -0.46
N ASN A 125 13.58 -14.37 0.59
CA ASN A 125 13.32 -14.77 1.97
C ASN A 125 12.03 -14.16 2.56
N THR A 126 11.21 -13.47 1.78
CA THR A 126 9.97 -12.86 2.28
C THR A 126 8.98 -13.91 2.82
N GLY A 127 8.99 -15.13 2.29
CA GLY A 127 8.16 -16.22 2.76
C GLY A 127 8.46 -16.71 4.18
N TYR A 128 9.62 -16.36 4.73
CA TYR A 128 9.99 -16.71 6.11
C TYR A 128 9.39 -15.76 7.16
N TYR A 129 8.81 -14.66 6.74
CA TYR A 129 8.17 -13.71 7.64
C TYR A 129 6.66 -13.96 7.66
N PRO A 130 6.00 -13.82 8.83
CA PRO A 130 4.55 -14.04 8.94
C PRO A 130 3.74 -12.85 8.39
N LEU A 131 4.02 -12.44 7.17
CA LEU A 131 3.44 -11.25 6.55
C LEU A 131 1.94 -11.39 6.25
N GLU A 132 1.45 -12.62 6.18
CA GLU A 132 0.04 -12.89 5.91
C GLU A 132 -0.78 -13.11 7.21
N GLU A 133 -0.10 -13.30 8.34
CA GLU A 133 -0.74 -13.54 9.63
C GLU A 133 -1.02 -12.26 10.42
N TYR A 134 -0.18 -11.25 10.24
CA TYR A 134 -0.23 -10.00 11.01
C TYR A 134 -0.43 -8.80 10.08
N GLN A 135 -1.63 -8.70 9.49
CA GLN A 135 -1.93 -7.63 8.55
C GLN A 135 -1.99 -6.26 9.23
N ILE A 136 -2.55 -6.17 10.45
CA ILE A 136 -2.57 -4.90 11.19
C ILE A 136 -1.69 -5.00 12.42
N ILE A 137 -0.74 -4.09 12.54
CA ILE A 137 0.14 -3.98 13.71
C ILE A 137 0.06 -2.55 14.21
N GLN A 138 -0.28 -2.40 15.49
CA GLN A 138 -0.28 -1.10 16.15
C GLN A 138 1.14 -0.78 16.64
N MET A 139 1.62 0.41 16.28
CA MET A 139 2.96 0.87 16.64
C MET A 139 3.00 1.58 17.99
#